data_e04a71af0cd122f7bc7421806a7acbc1
#
_entry.id   e04a71af0cd122f7bc7421806a7acbc1
#
_cell.length_a   1.000
_cell.length_b   1.000
_cell.length_c   1.000
_cell.angle_alpha   90.00
_cell.angle_beta   90.00
_cell.angle_gamma   90.00
#
_symmetry.space_group_name_H-M   'P 1'
#
loop_
_entity.id
_entity.type
_entity.pdbx_description
1 polymer ?
#
loop_
_entity_poly.entity_id
_entity_poly.type
_entity_poly.pdbx_seq_one_letter_code
_entity_poly.pdbx_strand_id
1 'polypeptide(L)'
;LKKAHTLIVTHKINPDFFKEFKFNLKLYISKALKIDFAADDKIFIKNINQARNNRLNVTPNGAVVPKREYHLEYNIILRNWCELVKQLTKKKPKLLKLFRITPNIRIKFGQELKDNKNRGLSTSLIHSDAWVEGPWGMNCFIPFFGDIKKNNLRFYEPKKMNLTKTL
;
A
#
# COMPACT_ATOMS: atom_id res chain seq x y z
N LEU A 1 11.87 22.48 -23.84
CA LEU A 1 11.37 21.28 -23.11
C LEU A 1 10.40 21.77 -22.04
N LYS A 2 9.08 21.56 -22.25
CA LYS A 2 8.05 21.85 -21.26
C LYS A 2 8.37 21.00 -20.02
N LYS A 3 8.45 21.64 -18.84
CA LYS A 3 8.55 20.94 -17.55
C LYS A 3 7.51 19.82 -17.55
N ALA A 4 7.95 18.57 -17.36
CA ALA A 4 7.06 17.47 -17.11
C ALA A 4 6.16 17.87 -15.93
N HIS A 5 4.86 17.90 -16.15
CA HIS A 5 3.91 18.19 -15.09
C HIS A 5 4.15 17.17 -13.98
N THR A 6 4.23 17.64 -12.75
CA THR A 6 4.43 16.78 -11.59
C THR A 6 3.30 15.75 -11.57
N LEU A 7 3.62 14.50 -11.90
CA LEU A 7 2.67 13.38 -11.90
C LEU A 7 2.24 12.97 -10.48
N ILE A 8 2.85 13.59 -9.47
CA ILE A 8 2.61 13.30 -8.08
C ILE A 8 1.82 14.43 -7.45
N VAL A 9 0.66 14.11 -6.91
CA VAL A 9 -0.19 15.05 -6.18
C VAL A 9 -0.33 14.56 -4.74
N THR A 10 -0.06 15.45 -3.80
CA THR A 10 -0.24 15.17 -2.37
C THR A 10 -1.60 15.70 -1.90
N HIS A 11 -2.36 14.85 -1.25
CA HIS A 11 -3.65 15.20 -0.66
C HIS A 11 -3.60 15.12 0.86
N LYS A 12 -4.22 16.09 1.53
CA LYS A 12 -4.47 16.01 2.97
C LYS A 12 -5.72 15.17 3.19
N ILE A 13 -5.63 14.17 4.05
CA ILE A 13 -6.75 13.34 4.49
C ILE A 13 -7.33 13.98 5.77
N ASN A 14 -8.65 13.90 5.96
CA ASN A 14 -9.29 14.30 7.21
C ASN A 14 -8.63 13.55 8.38
N PRO A 15 -8.16 14.24 9.44
CA PRO A 15 -7.41 13.60 10.53
C PRO A 15 -8.21 12.54 11.29
N ASP A 16 -9.50 12.76 11.54
CA ASP A 16 -10.33 11.81 12.29
C ASP A 16 -10.59 10.56 11.45
N PHE A 17 -10.90 10.72 10.16
CA PHE A 17 -11.00 9.61 9.23
C PHE A 17 -9.69 8.83 9.11
N PHE A 18 -8.55 9.52 9.03
CA PHE A 18 -7.25 8.85 8.98
C PHE A 18 -6.97 8.04 10.26
N LYS A 19 -7.32 8.59 11.43
CA LYS A 19 -7.18 7.92 12.72
C LYS A 19 -8.05 6.66 12.79
N GLU A 20 -9.31 6.75 12.35
CA GLU A 20 -10.22 5.60 12.27
C GLU A 20 -9.67 4.53 11.31
N PHE A 21 -9.29 4.92 10.10
CA PHE A 21 -8.75 3.99 9.11
C PHE A 21 -7.49 3.29 9.64
N LYS A 22 -6.61 4.05 10.28
CA LYS A 22 -5.38 3.53 10.90
C LYS A 22 -5.68 2.52 12.01
N PHE A 23 -6.68 2.78 12.85
CA PHE A 23 -7.13 1.85 13.89
C PHE A 23 -7.66 0.53 13.27
N ASN A 24 -8.54 0.63 12.28
CA ASN A 24 -9.09 -0.52 11.58
C ASN A 24 -7.99 -1.33 10.88
N LEU A 25 -6.99 -0.65 10.32
CA LEU A 25 -5.84 -1.30 9.70
C LEU A 25 -5.00 -2.09 10.71
N LYS A 26 -4.85 -1.58 11.95
CA LYS A 26 -4.19 -2.32 13.03
C LYS A 26 -4.95 -3.60 13.38
N LEU A 27 -6.28 -3.53 13.49
CA LEU A 27 -7.12 -4.71 13.74
C LEU A 27 -6.91 -5.78 12.66
N TYR A 28 -7.02 -5.37 11.38
CA TYR A 28 -6.83 -6.27 10.25
C TYR A 28 -5.44 -6.92 10.24
N ILE A 29 -4.39 -6.12 10.39
CA ILE A 29 -3.00 -6.62 10.39
C ILE A 29 -2.77 -7.55 11.58
N SER A 30 -3.26 -7.20 12.78
CA SER A 30 -3.10 -8.04 13.96
C SER A 30 -3.72 -9.42 13.76
N LYS A 31 -4.91 -9.50 13.20
CA LYS A 31 -5.57 -10.76 12.86
C LYS A 31 -4.80 -11.53 11.79
N ALA A 32 -4.39 -10.85 10.71
CA ALA A 32 -3.69 -11.49 9.60
C ALA A 32 -2.34 -12.07 10.01
N LEU A 33 -1.58 -11.38 10.85
CA LEU A 33 -0.26 -11.82 11.31
C LEU A 33 -0.31 -12.67 12.59
N LYS A 34 -1.48 -12.78 13.21
CA LYS A 34 -1.67 -13.43 14.54
C LYS A 34 -0.75 -12.83 15.61
N ILE A 35 -0.76 -11.50 15.69
CA ILE A 35 -0.04 -10.72 16.70
C ILE A 35 -1.02 -10.00 17.61
N ASP A 36 -0.56 -9.63 18.81
CA ASP A 36 -1.37 -8.87 19.74
C ASP A 36 -1.71 -7.48 19.18
N PHE A 37 -2.97 -7.12 19.34
CA PHE A 37 -3.42 -5.78 18.97
C PHE A 37 -2.82 -4.76 19.96
N ALA A 38 -2.40 -3.62 19.41
CA ALA A 38 -1.96 -2.48 20.20
C ALA A 38 -2.51 -1.18 19.62
N ALA A 39 -3.18 -0.38 20.44
CA ALA A 39 -3.66 0.94 20.06
C ALA A 39 -2.50 1.92 19.87
N ASP A 40 -1.44 1.80 20.67
CA ASP A 40 -0.21 2.58 20.53
C ASP A 40 0.59 2.15 19.30
N ASP A 41 1.07 3.12 18.53
CA ASP A 41 1.79 2.87 17.27
C ASP A 41 3.14 2.22 17.48
N LYS A 42 3.88 2.60 18.53
CA LYS A 42 5.22 2.07 18.80
C LYS A 42 5.15 0.61 19.20
N ILE A 43 4.17 0.28 20.06
CA ILE A 43 3.93 -1.10 20.49
C ILE A 43 3.47 -1.93 19.29
N PHE A 44 2.55 -1.43 18.47
CA PHE A 44 2.08 -2.12 17.28
C PHE A 44 3.21 -2.41 16.28
N ILE A 45 4.06 -1.42 16.00
CA ILE A 45 5.25 -1.61 15.13
C ILE A 45 6.22 -2.62 15.73
N LYS A 46 6.43 -2.61 17.06
CA LYS A 46 7.24 -3.60 17.75
C LYS A 46 6.69 -5.01 17.54
N ASN A 47 5.38 -5.22 17.72
CA ASN A 47 4.73 -6.52 17.51
C ASN A 47 4.87 -7.01 16.06
N ILE A 48 4.69 -6.12 15.06
CA ILE A 48 4.95 -6.46 13.65
C ILE A 48 6.41 -6.89 13.44
N ASN A 49 7.36 -6.14 14.00
CA ASN A 49 8.78 -6.46 13.84
C ASN A 49 9.17 -7.80 14.47
N GLN A 50 8.56 -8.17 15.59
CA GLN A 50 8.75 -9.49 16.21
C GLN A 50 8.23 -10.62 15.31
N ALA A 51 7.12 -10.38 14.60
CA ALA A 51 6.51 -11.34 13.67
C ALA A 51 7.18 -11.38 12.29
N ARG A 52 8.19 -10.55 12.02
CA ARG A 52 8.79 -10.38 10.67
C ARG A 52 9.29 -11.68 10.03
N ASN A 53 9.83 -12.59 10.82
CA ASN A 53 10.38 -13.85 10.33
C ASN A 53 9.30 -14.91 10.10
N ASN A 54 8.14 -14.77 10.74
CA ASN A 54 7.02 -15.68 10.58
C ASN A 54 6.35 -15.53 9.19
N ARG A 55 6.29 -14.31 8.66
CA ARG A 55 5.68 -13.97 7.36
C ARG A 55 4.31 -14.63 7.12
N LEU A 56 3.58 -14.88 8.21
CA LEU A 56 2.25 -15.48 8.14
C LEU A 56 1.31 -14.58 7.36
N ASN A 57 0.65 -15.13 6.36
CA ASN A 57 -0.29 -14.40 5.51
C ASN A 57 0.28 -13.14 4.82
N VAL A 58 1.59 -13.12 4.60
CA VAL A 58 2.28 -12.02 3.90
C VAL A 58 3.03 -12.60 2.69
N THR A 59 2.87 -11.96 1.55
CA THR A 59 3.61 -12.32 0.33
C THR A 59 5.09 -11.90 0.42
N PRO A 60 5.98 -12.41 -0.43
CA PRO A 60 7.39 -11.99 -0.46
C PRO A 60 7.58 -10.49 -0.58
N ASN A 61 6.73 -9.83 -1.36
CA ASN A 61 6.76 -8.39 -1.55
C ASN A 61 6.03 -7.58 -0.45
N GLY A 62 5.62 -8.25 0.63
CA GLY A 62 5.02 -7.63 1.82
C GLY A 62 3.51 -7.41 1.77
N ALA A 63 2.80 -7.87 0.75
CA ALA A 63 1.35 -7.73 0.71
C ALA A 63 0.68 -8.66 1.74
N VAL A 64 -0.20 -8.11 2.56
CA VAL A 64 -1.02 -8.90 3.49
C VAL A 64 -2.15 -9.55 2.71
N VAL A 65 -2.22 -10.88 2.78
CA VAL A 65 -3.18 -11.68 2.01
C VAL A 65 -4.51 -11.76 2.78
N PRO A 66 -5.62 -11.27 2.20
CA PRO A 66 -6.93 -11.43 2.83
C PRO A 66 -7.34 -12.90 2.88
N LYS A 67 -7.94 -13.31 3.99
CA LYS A 67 -8.46 -14.66 4.18
C LYS A 67 -9.83 -14.63 4.86
N ARG A 68 -10.53 -15.77 4.78
CA ARG A 68 -11.87 -15.92 5.33
C ARG A 68 -11.94 -15.72 6.85
N GLU A 69 -10.88 -16.09 7.57
CA GLU A 69 -10.84 -16.05 9.04
C GLU A 69 -10.87 -14.62 9.61
N TYR A 70 -10.55 -13.60 8.79
CA TYR A 70 -10.58 -12.19 9.19
C TYR A 70 -11.23 -11.31 8.12
N HIS A 71 -12.29 -11.86 7.49
CA HIS A 71 -13.02 -11.17 6.44
C HIS A 71 -13.76 -9.92 6.95
N LEU A 72 -14.17 -9.91 8.22
CA LEU A 72 -14.88 -8.76 8.81
C LEU A 72 -13.94 -7.54 8.86
N GLU A 73 -12.75 -7.71 9.40
CA GLU A 73 -11.74 -6.66 9.47
C GLU A 73 -11.35 -6.19 8.06
N TYR A 74 -11.22 -7.12 7.11
CA TYR A 74 -10.94 -6.77 5.73
C TYR A 74 -12.07 -5.97 5.08
N ASN A 75 -13.33 -6.31 5.31
CA ASN A 75 -14.47 -5.57 4.79
C ASN A 75 -14.53 -4.13 5.34
N ILE A 76 -14.13 -3.92 6.60
CA ILE A 76 -14.00 -2.58 7.16
C ILE A 76 -12.92 -1.79 6.40
N ILE A 77 -11.79 -2.42 6.08
CA ILE A 77 -10.75 -1.80 5.25
C ILE A 77 -11.26 -1.44 3.86
N LEU A 78 -12.04 -2.32 3.21
CA LEU A 78 -12.66 -2.00 1.91
C LEU A 78 -13.58 -0.78 2.00
N ARG A 79 -14.38 -0.69 3.05
CA ARG A 79 -15.25 0.46 3.30
C ARG A 79 -14.44 1.75 3.47
N ASN A 80 -13.41 1.74 4.33
CA ASN A 80 -12.53 2.90 4.53
C ASN A 80 -11.84 3.29 3.22
N TRP A 81 -11.39 2.33 2.43
CA TRP A 81 -10.79 2.60 1.12
C TRP A 81 -11.77 3.26 0.15
N CYS A 82 -12.98 2.74 0.04
CA CYS A 82 -14.03 3.33 -0.80
C CYS A 82 -14.37 4.77 -0.39
N GLU A 83 -14.46 5.02 0.92
CA GLU A 83 -14.72 6.36 1.45
C GLU A 83 -13.57 7.32 1.12
N LEU A 84 -12.32 6.87 1.28
CA LEU A 84 -11.16 7.66 0.90
C LEU A 84 -11.19 8.03 -0.59
N VAL A 85 -11.46 7.07 -1.47
CA VAL A 85 -11.53 7.32 -2.92
C VAL A 85 -12.61 8.36 -3.23
N LYS A 86 -13.78 8.29 -2.59
CA LYS A 86 -14.83 9.31 -2.72
C LYS A 86 -14.33 10.70 -2.29
N GLN A 87 -13.64 10.79 -1.16
CA GLN A 87 -13.08 12.06 -0.68
C GLN A 87 -12.06 12.66 -1.64
N LEU A 88 -11.15 11.84 -2.16
CA LEU A 88 -10.11 12.27 -3.12
C LEU A 88 -10.69 12.74 -4.44
N THR A 89 -11.80 12.14 -4.89
CA THR A 89 -12.42 12.42 -6.20
C THR A 89 -13.58 13.40 -6.13
N LYS A 90 -13.98 13.83 -4.93
CA LYS A 90 -15.14 14.72 -4.70
C LYS A 90 -15.15 15.95 -5.62
N LYS A 91 -13.98 16.59 -5.82
CA LYS A 91 -13.87 17.79 -6.66
C LYS A 91 -13.84 17.52 -8.16
N LYS A 92 -13.55 16.28 -8.58
CA LYS A 92 -13.41 15.89 -9.98
C LYS A 92 -13.95 14.48 -10.22
N PRO A 93 -15.25 14.22 -9.97
CA PRO A 93 -15.81 12.88 -10.03
C PRO A 93 -15.75 12.26 -11.43
N LYS A 94 -15.72 13.10 -12.49
CA LYS A 94 -15.59 12.65 -13.89
C LYS A 94 -14.25 11.99 -14.21
N LEU A 95 -13.20 12.22 -13.40
CA LEU A 95 -11.90 11.58 -13.60
C LEU A 95 -11.89 10.12 -13.15
N LEU A 96 -12.79 9.75 -12.24
CA LEU A 96 -12.87 8.41 -11.71
C LEU A 96 -14.04 7.67 -12.34
N LYS A 97 -13.78 6.94 -13.41
CA LYS A 97 -14.76 6.04 -14.00
C LYS A 97 -14.79 4.67 -13.31
N LEU A 98 -13.62 4.17 -12.96
CA LEU A 98 -13.44 2.87 -12.33
C LEU A 98 -12.33 2.98 -11.28
N PHE A 99 -12.47 2.24 -10.18
CA PHE A 99 -11.40 2.09 -9.21
C PHE A 99 -11.38 0.66 -8.66
N ARG A 100 -10.19 0.24 -8.25
CA ARG A 100 -10.02 -1.05 -7.63
C ARG A 100 -10.52 -1.01 -6.19
N ILE A 101 -11.53 -1.81 -5.88
CA ILE A 101 -12.12 -1.90 -4.53
C ILE A 101 -11.12 -2.47 -3.53
N THR A 102 -10.23 -3.36 -3.95
CA THR A 102 -9.31 -4.07 -3.07
C THR A 102 -7.97 -3.35 -2.99
N PRO A 103 -7.68 -2.61 -1.89
CA PRO A 103 -6.37 -1.99 -1.72
C PRO A 103 -5.29 -3.03 -1.44
N ASN A 104 -4.07 -2.77 -1.88
CA ASN A 104 -2.91 -3.55 -1.50
C ASN A 104 -2.35 -3.02 -0.17
N ILE A 105 -2.56 -3.76 0.92
CA ILE A 105 -1.97 -3.43 2.21
C ILE A 105 -0.61 -4.10 2.27
N ARG A 106 0.45 -3.30 2.39
CA ARG A 106 1.83 -3.80 2.36
C ARG A 106 2.59 -3.45 3.63
N ILE A 107 3.33 -4.42 4.15
CA ILE A 107 4.29 -4.25 5.23
C ILE A 107 5.68 -4.37 4.61
N LYS A 108 6.44 -3.27 4.61
CA LYS A 108 7.82 -3.23 4.13
C LYS A 108 8.76 -3.13 5.33
N PHE A 109 9.59 -4.14 5.50
CA PHE A 109 10.70 -4.11 6.45
C PHE A 109 11.91 -3.47 5.77
N GLY A 110 12.70 -2.69 6.53
CA GLY A 110 13.87 -2.00 5.99
C GLY A 110 15.02 -2.90 5.54
N GLN A 111 14.91 -4.20 5.79
CA GLN A 111 15.85 -5.22 5.34
C GLN A 111 15.13 -6.21 4.44
N GLU A 112 15.80 -6.66 3.39
CA GLU A 112 15.32 -7.76 2.58
C GLU A 112 15.30 -9.03 3.43
N LEU A 113 14.11 -9.62 3.54
CA LEU A 113 13.95 -10.91 4.20
C LEU A 113 14.11 -12.01 3.14
N LYS A 114 14.93 -13.01 3.45
CA LYS A 114 15.02 -14.21 2.62
C LYS A 114 13.68 -14.91 2.56
N ASP A 115 13.23 -15.25 1.37
CA ASP A 115 12.05 -16.07 1.17
C ASP A 115 12.47 -17.54 1.03
N ASN A 116 12.17 -18.34 2.06
CA ASN A 116 12.50 -19.77 2.09
C ASN A 116 11.74 -20.60 1.03
N LYS A 117 10.73 -20.00 0.37
CA LYS A 117 9.95 -20.66 -0.67
C LYS A 117 10.40 -20.31 -2.09
N ASN A 118 11.53 -19.65 -2.25
CA ASN A 118 12.05 -19.20 -3.56
C ASN A 118 11.01 -18.49 -4.44
N ARG A 119 10.01 -17.83 -3.80
CA ARG A 119 9.00 -17.07 -4.53
C ARG A 119 9.64 -15.80 -5.08
N GLY A 120 9.62 -15.65 -6.39
CA GLY A 120 10.30 -14.57 -7.08
C GLY A 120 9.90 -13.18 -6.61
N LEU A 121 10.89 -12.36 -6.55
CA LEU A 121 10.99 -10.94 -6.83
C LEU A 121 10.56 -9.95 -5.76
N SER A 122 11.59 -9.32 -5.27
CA SER A 122 11.55 -8.02 -4.63
C SER A 122 10.96 -6.96 -5.58
N THR A 123 9.85 -6.33 -5.18
CA THR A 123 9.32 -5.13 -5.84
C THR A 123 10.16 -3.87 -5.54
N SER A 124 11.37 -4.04 -5.03
CA SER A 124 12.33 -2.95 -4.80
C SER A 124 13.05 -2.51 -6.08
N LEU A 125 12.96 -3.29 -7.15
CA LEU A 125 13.50 -2.91 -8.45
C LEU A 125 12.70 -1.76 -9.05
N ILE A 126 13.38 -0.91 -9.82
CA ILE A 126 12.73 0.17 -10.57
C ILE A 126 11.80 -0.45 -11.60
N HIS A 127 10.52 -0.09 -11.55
CA HIS A 127 9.49 -0.56 -12.45
C HIS A 127 8.44 0.53 -12.70
N SER A 128 7.60 0.33 -13.70
CA SER A 128 6.41 1.14 -13.92
C SER A 128 5.17 0.31 -13.68
N ASP A 129 4.28 0.80 -12.83
CA ASP A 129 2.97 0.15 -12.62
C ASP A 129 2.12 0.15 -13.90
N ALA A 130 2.38 1.08 -14.83
CA ALA A 130 1.73 1.12 -16.13
C ALA A 130 1.95 -0.15 -16.98
N TRP A 131 3.01 -0.91 -16.70
CA TRP A 131 3.27 -2.19 -17.37
C TRP A 131 2.22 -3.27 -17.04
N VAL A 132 1.55 -3.13 -15.90
CA VAL A 132 0.53 -4.08 -15.43
C VAL A 132 -0.86 -3.46 -15.42
N GLU A 133 -0.98 -2.22 -14.93
CA GLU A 133 -2.28 -1.56 -14.70
C GLU A 133 -2.71 -0.68 -15.91
N GLY A 134 -1.85 -0.54 -16.90
CA GLY A 134 -2.07 0.32 -18.07
C GLY A 134 -1.67 1.79 -17.83
N PRO A 135 -1.50 2.57 -18.91
CA PRO A 135 -0.91 3.92 -18.86
C PRO A 135 -1.83 4.98 -18.23
N TRP A 136 -3.11 4.68 -18.04
CA TRP A 136 -4.12 5.59 -17.49
C TRP A 136 -4.45 5.32 -16.03
N GLY A 137 -3.76 4.40 -15.39
CA GLY A 137 -3.95 4.08 -13.99
C GLY A 137 -3.41 5.19 -13.08
N MET A 138 -4.17 5.54 -12.04
CA MET A 138 -3.70 6.38 -10.94
C MET A 138 -3.49 5.50 -9.70
N ASN A 139 -2.29 5.54 -9.13
CA ASN A 139 -1.97 4.88 -7.90
C ASN A 139 -2.08 5.84 -6.72
N CYS A 140 -2.73 5.39 -5.65
CA CYS A 140 -2.80 6.11 -4.39
C CYS A 140 -1.98 5.37 -3.34
N PHE A 141 -1.01 6.07 -2.74
CA PHE A 141 -0.16 5.54 -1.70
C PHE A 141 -0.39 6.27 -0.39
N ILE A 142 -0.63 5.52 0.68
CA ILE A 142 -0.89 6.06 2.00
C ILE A 142 0.03 5.39 3.01
N PRO A 143 1.03 6.09 3.54
CA PRO A 143 1.84 5.58 4.62
C PRO A 143 1.11 5.72 5.95
N PHE A 144 0.85 4.60 6.63
CA PHE A 144 0.16 4.60 7.93
C PHE A 144 1.13 4.49 9.11
N PHE A 145 2.22 3.73 8.97
CA PHE A 145 3.12 3.38 10.06
C PHE A 145 4.57 3.38 9.60
N GLY A 146 5.47 3.46 10.59
CA GLY A 146 6.90 3.29 10.39
C GLY A 146 7.65 4.57 10.03
N ASP A 147 8.92 4.43 9.65
CA ASP A 147 9.77 5.53 9.25
C ASP A 147 9.57 5.87 7.77
N ILE A 148 8.67 6.81 7.52
CA ILE A 148 8.32 7.26 6.17
C ILE A 148 9.54 7.86 5.44
N LYS A 149 10.48 8.46 6.16
CA LYS A 149 11.68 9.06 5.54
C LYS A 149 12.62 8.00 4.99
N LYS A 150 12.73 6.85 5.66
CA LYS A 150 13.59 5.74 5.24
C LYS A 150 12.89 4.76 4.30
N ASN A 151 11.57 4.55 4.50
CA ASN A 151 10.75 3.60 3.74
C ASN A 151 9.70 4.35 2.91
N ASN A 152 10.14 5.14 1.95
CA ASN A 152 9.26 5.84 1.03
C ASN A 152 9.36 5.29 -0.40
N LEU A 153 8.36 5.59 -1.19
CA LEU A 153 8.43 5.41 -2.64
C LEU A 153 9.36 6.46 -3.24
N ARG A 154 10.21 6.02 -4.14
CA ARG A 154 11.06 6.90 -4.94
C ARG A 154 10.59 6.87 -6.37
N PHE A 155 10.29 8.04 -6.91
CA PHE A 155 9.89 8.20 -8.29
C PHE A 155 11.07 8.70 -9.10
N TYR A 156 11.28 8.09 -10.27
CA TYR A 156 12.31 8.48 -11.20
C TYR A 156 11.65 8.94 -12.49
N GLU A 157 12.11 10.07 -13.03
CA GLU A 157 11.69 10.50 -14.35
C GLU A 157 12.28 9.57 -15.40
N PRO A 158 11.48 9.01 -16.31
CA PRO A 158 12.02 8.21 -17.40
C PRO A 158 12.82 9.11 -18.34
N LYS A 159 14.11 8.87 -18.47
CA LYS A 159 15.01 9.64 -19.34
C LYS A 159 14.66 9.50 -20.83
N LYS A 160 14.12 8.35 -21.24
CA LYS A 160 13.48 8.10 -22.54
C LYS A 160 12.54 6.90 -22.39
N MET A 161 11.29 7.07 -22.70
CA MET A 161 10.36 5.96 -22.87
C MET A 161 10.61 5.36 -24.25
N ASN A 162 11.30 4.24 -24.31
CA ASN A 162 11.39 3.49 -25.56
C ASN A 162 10.13 2.61 -25.65
N LEU A 163 9.11 3.13 -26.33
CA LEU A 163 7.80 2.46 -26.50
C LEU A 163 7.89 1.14 -27.31
N THR A 164 9.05 0.83 -27.86
CA THR A 164 9.27 -0.37 -28.68
C THR A 164 9.72 -1.62 -27.88
N LYS A 165 9.94 -1.50 -26.59
CA LYS A 165 10.17 -2.65 -25.70
C LYS A 165 8.93 -2.97 -24.88
N THR A 166 7.83 -3.23 -25.53
CA THR A 166 6.76 -4.06 -25.00
C THR A 166 7.17 -5.52 -25.20
N LEU A 167 7.16 -6.24 -24.12
CA LEU A 167 7.32 -7.70 -24.09
C LEU A 167 6.40 -8.39 -25.07
#